data_bcae230a4d7d6945ea75ebe01d0a24e1
#
_entry.id   bcae230a4d7d6945ea75ebe01d0a24e1
#
_cell.length_a   1.000
_cell.length_b   1.000
_cell.length_c   1.000
_cell.angle_alpha   90.00
_cell.angle_beta   90.00
_cell.angle_gamma   90.00
#
_symmetry.space_group_name_H-M   'P 1'
#
loop_
_entity.id
_entity.type
_entity.pdbx_description
1 polymer ?
#
loop_
_entity_poly.entity_id
_entity_poly.type
_entity_poly.pdbx_seq_one_letter_code
_entity_poly.pdbx_strand_id
1 'polypeptide(L)'
;MLSNEPFLWRGSRDHACLLLHGLGGGVYELQWLAERLLAAGLTVQGFNYPGHERPAPRMPPSRWTDWYGRVLEHYLALRQEYPRVSLLGFSTGCLLALHLAFAHPVHKLVLLAPFFAIRHHWYYLFRPEQYLNSLGWLLEDVPRFRLPIRDGDVRALAEKVAYFHSFHLTAVRSALELIERVRGEVASIQVPTLILQPRQDTVVDPEQAAWLYQELGSAQKSLHWLEHSDHILTLDCERETVFAQVCAFLTQDPVPAGSA
;
A
#
# COMPACT_ATOMS: atom_id res chain seq x y z
N MET A 1 -8.49 6.55 18.27
CA MET A 1 -7.40 7.57 18.11
C MET A 1 -6.38 6.98 17.17
N LEU A 2 -5.87 7.73 16.17
CA LEU A 2 -4.82 7.22 15.29
C LEU A 2 -3.51 7.03 16.06
N SER A 3 -2.80 5.93 15.76
CA SER A 3 -1.49 5.59 16.32
C SER A 3 -0.58 5.03 15.24
N ASN A 4 0.71 5.27 15.36
CA ASN A 4 1.72 4.70 14.45
C ASN A 4 2.49 3.53 15.11
N GLU A 5 1.93 2.94 16.18
CA GLU A 5 2.49 1.77 16.83
C GLU A 5 2.11 0.49 16.08
N PRO A 6 3.07 -0.42 15.83
CA PRO A 6 2.80 -1.73 15.25
C PRO A 6 1.75 -2.52 16.04
N PHE A 7 0.96 -3.34 15.34
CA PHE A 7 -0.09 -4.13 15.97
C PHE A 7 -0.23 -5.53 15.38
N LEU A 8 -0.68 -6.46 16.21
CA LEU A 8 -1.22 -7.76 15.84
C LEU A 8 -2.50 -7.98 16.62
N TRP A 9 -3.65 -7.81 15.97
CA TRP A 9 -4.96 -8.00 16.56
C TRP A 9 -5.58 -9.29 16.07
N ARG A 10 -5.86 -10.20 16.98
CA ARG A 10 -6.34 -11.53 16.66
C ARG A 10 -7.87 -11.54 16.50
N GLY A 11 -8.33 -11.96 15.36
CA GLY A 11 -9.74 -12.18 15.05
C GLY A 11 -10.19 -13.62 15.33
N SER A 12 -11.45 -13.90 15.05
CA SER A 12 -12.10 -15.20 15.28
C SER A 12 -11.99 -16.17 14.09
N ARG A 13 -11.58 -15.69 12.92
CA ARG A 13 -11.47 -16.49 11.69
C ARG A 13 -10.06 -17.11 11.58
N ASP A 14 -9.98 -18.19 10.81
CA ASP A 14 -8.72 -18.83 10.37
C ASP A 14 -8.03 -18.08 9.22
N HIS A 15 -8.27 -16.77 9.12
CA HIS A 15 -7.82 -15.89 8.07
C HIS A 15 -7.10 -14.67 8.64
N ALA A 16 -5.85 -14.49 8.28
CA ALA A 16 -5.05 -13.33 8.63
C ALA A 16 -4.83 -12.42 7.42
N CYS A 17 -4.77 -11.11 7.67
CA CYS A 17 -4.42 -10.10 6.69
C CYS A 17 -3.19 -9.30 7.17
N LEU A 18 -2.11 -9.32 6.37
CA LEU A 18 -0.92 -8.50 6.59
C LEU A 18 -1.07 -7.18 5.86
N LEU A 19 -0.95 -6.07 6.59
CA LEU A 19 -1.16 -4.72 6.10
C LEU A 19 0.19 -4.01 5.89
N LEU A 20 0.41 -3.47 4.68
CA LEU A 20 1.66 -2.91 4.20
C LEU A 20 1.45 -1.44 3.83
N HIS A 21 2.03 -0.52 4.61
CA HIS A 21 1.87 0.93 4.46
C HIS A 21 2.70 1.52 3.29
N GLY A 22 2.49 2.82 3.01
CA GLY A 22 3.20 3.56 1.96
C GLY A 22 4.60 4.04 2.36
N LEU A 23 5.38 4.52 1.37
CA LEU A 23 6.69 5.13 1.59
C LEU A 23 6.59 6.38 2.46
N GLY A 24 7.42 6.48 3.50
CA GLY A 24 7.41 7.60 4.45
C GLY A 24 6.12 7.72 5.25
N GLY A 25 5.25 6.71 5.19
CA GLY A 25 4.04 6.55 5.97
C GLY A 25 4.26 5.71 7.22
N GLY A 26 3.25 4.95 7.62
CA GLY A 26 3.28 4.03 8.73
C GLY A 26 1.93 3.34 8.92
N VAL A 27 1.84 2.51 9.95
CA VAL A 27 0.63 1.70 10.19
C VAL A 27 -0.62 2.55 10.44
N TYR A 28 -0.49 3.83 10.83
CA TYR A 28 -1.61 4.75 11.03
C TYR A 28 -2.46 4.92 9.76
N GLU A 29 -1.85 4.82 8.58
CA GLU A 29 -2.55 4.93 7.30
C GLU A 29 -3.60 3.83 7.10
N LEU A 30 -3.42 2.69 7.75
CA LEU A 30 -4.26 1.50 7.60
C LEU A 30 -5.02 1.11 8.88
N GLN A 31 -4.81 1.82 9.98
CA GLN A 31 -5.33 1.44 11.29
C GLN A 31 -6.87 1.34 11.32
N TRP A 32 -7.58 2.35 10.82
CA TRP A 32 -9.06 2.32 10.83
C TRP A 32 -9.63 1.20 9.95
N LEU A 33 -8.99 0.92 8.81
CA LEU A 33 -9.35 -0.24 8.01
C LEU A 33 -9.06 -1.56 8.76
N ALA A 34 -7.92 -1.64 9.47
CA ALA A 34 -7.59 -2.80 10.29
C ALA A 34 -8.63 -3.06 11.38
N GLU A 35 -9.15 -2.00 12.02
CA GLU A 35 -10.23 -2.10 13.02
C GLU A 35 -11.51 -2.69 12.39
N ARG A 36 -11.85 -2.32 11.16
CA ARG A 36 -13.00 -2.88 10.42
C ARG A 36 -12.79 -4.34 10.05
N LEU A 37 -11.59 -4.70 9.60
CA LEU A 37 -11.25 -6.09 9.28
C LEU A 37 -11.26 -6.98 10.53
N LEU A 38 -10.76 -6.47 11.67
CA LEU A 38 -10.86 -7.15 12.95
C LEU A 38 -12.31 -7.38 13.37
N ALA A 39 -13.15 -6.35 13.26
CA ALA A 39 -14.59 -6.47 13.54
C ALA A 39 -15.30 -7.47 12.61
N ALA A 40 -14.79 -7.66 11.38
CA ALA A 40 -15.23 -8.69 10.45
C ALA A 40 -14.65 -10.10 10.76
N GLY A 41 -13.86 -10.22 11.84
CA GLY A 41 -13.31 -11.47 12.34
C GLY A 41 -11.93 -11.87 11.80
N LEU A 42 -11.29 -11.05 10.96
CA LEU A 42 -9.94 -11.33 10.49
C LEU A 42 -8.90 -11.02 11.57
N THR A 43 -7.84 -11.82 11.64
CA THR A 43 -6.61 -11.39 12.30
C THR A 43 -5.91 -10.37 11.41
N VAL A 44 -5.46 -9.26 11.98
CA VAL A 44 -4.80 -8.18 11.24
C VAL A 44 -3.47 -7.84 11.86
N GLN A 45 -2.44 -7.68 11.03
CA GLN A 45 -1.11 -7.27 11.45
C GLN A 45 -0.61 -6.11 10.61
N GLY A 46 -0.17 -5.05 11.30
CA GLY A 46 0.53 -3.91 10.71
C GLY A 46 1.82 -3.65 11.46
N PHE A 47 2.89 -3.32 10.72
CA PHE A 47 4.20 -2.99 11.29
C PHE A 47 4.89 -1.93 10.42
N ASN A 48 5.84 -1.21 11.01
CA ASN A 48 6.63 -0.22 10.29
C ASN A 48 7.90 -0.85 9.72
N TYR A 49 8.23 -0.51 8.47
CA TYR A 49 9.43 -1.03 7.79
C TYR A 49 10.72 -0.47 8.41
N PRO A 50 11.89 -1.13 8.20
CA PRO A 50 13.18 -0.54 8.51
C PRO A 50 13.30 0.88 7.92
N GLY A 51 13.71 1.83 8.77
CA GLY A 51 13.73 3.25 8.42
C GLY A 51 12.39 3.99 8.58
N HIS A 52 11.31 3.31 8.98
CA HIS A 52 9.99 3.90 9.28
C HIS A 52 9.55 3.72 10.74
N GLU A 53 10.42 3.19 11.60
CA GLU A 53 10.06 2.68 12.93
C GLU A 53 9.95 3.77 14.01
N ARG A 54 10.58 4.91 13.80
CA ARG A 54 10.70 5.97 14.81
C ARG A 54 10.46 7.36 14.22
N PRO A 55 9.83 8.26 14.99
CA PRO A 55 9.68 9.64 14.56
C PRO A 55 11.07 10.30 14.36
N ALA A 56 11.20 10.99 13.23
CA ALA A 56 12.37 11.79 12.91
C ALA A 56 11.95 12.98 12.01
N PRO A 57 12.67 14.12 12.07
CA PRO A 57 12.40 15.28 11.20
C PRO A 57 12.54 14.94 9.71
N ARG A 58 13.45 14.04 9.40
CA ARG A 58 13.71 13.51 8.06
C ARG A 58 13.63 11.99 8.07
N MET A 59 13.08 11.42 6.99
CA MET A 59 13.05 9.98 6.81
C MET A 59 14.49 9.44 6.69
N PRO A 60 14.90 8.41 7.46
CA PRO A 60 16.20 7.76 7.30
C PRO A 60 16.36 7.08 5.94
N PRO A 61 17.60 6.92 5.43
CA PRO A 61 17.84 6.10 4.26
C PRO A 61 17.45 4.65 4.53
N SER A 62 16.74 4.06 3.60
CA SER A 62 16.34 2.64 3.66
C SER A 62 16.11 2.09 2.26
N ARG A 63 16.06 0.76 2.11
CA ARG A 63 15.95 0.11 0.81
C ARG A 63 14.79 -0.88 0.78
N TRP A 64 14.21 -1.07 -0.40
CA TRP A 64 13.09 -1.99 -0.59
C TRP A 64 13.45 -3.44 -0.20
N THR A 65 14.71 -3.85 -0.34
CA THR A 65 15.18 -5.17 0.08
C THR A 65 15.05 -5.40 1.58
N ASP A 66 15.30 -4.35 2.38
CA ASP A 66 15.16 -4.41 3.84
C ASP A 66 13.68 -4.43 4.23
N TRP A 67 12.85 -3.62 3.53
CA TRP A 67 11.39 -3.63 3.72
C TRP A 67 10.81 -5.00 3.38
N TYR A 68 11.20 -5.56 2.23
CA TYR A 68 10.73 -6.88 1.80
C TYR A 68 11.16 -7.98 2.75
N GLY A 69 12.41 -7.96 3.24
CA GLY A 69 12.89 -8.92 4.23
C GLY A 69 11.99 -8.95 5.48
N ARG A 70 11.60 -7.78 5.98
CA ARG A 70 10.69 -7.66 7.12
C ARG A 70 9.26 -8.12 6.77
N VAL A 71 8.75 -7.77 5.58
CA VAL A 71 7.44 -8.26 5.10
C VAL A 71 7.42 -9.78 5.04
N LEU A 72 8.45 -10.39 4.48
CA LEU A 72 8.56 -11.84 4.37
C LEU A 72 8.60 -12.53 5.75
N GLU A 73 9.35 -11.98 6.70
CA GLU A 73 9.41 -12.48 8.08
C GLU A 73 8.01 -12.55 8.71
N HIS A 74 7.26 -11.43 8.67
CA HIS A 74 5.91 -11.36 9.23
C HIS A 74 4.91 -12.25 8.47
N TYR A 75 5.01 -12.32 7.15
CA TYR A 75 4.17 -13.21 6.34
C TYR A 75 4.41 -14.68 6.71
N LEU A 76 5.66 -15.13 6.80
CA LEU A 76 5.99 -16.50 7.15
C LEU A 76 5.52 -16.87 8.57
N ALA A 77 5.62 -15.93 9.54
CA ALA A 77 5.09 -16.13 10.88
C ALA A 77 3.56 -16.33 10.86
N LEU A 78 2.82 -15.49 10.14
CA LEU A 78 1.37 -15.66 9.98
C LEU A 78 1.00 -16.97 9.27
N ARG A 79 1.79 -17.40 8.26
CA ARG A 79 1.55 -18.67 7.56
C ARG A 79 1.71 -19.92 8.43
N GLN A 80 2.47 -19.82 9.51
CA GLN A 80 2.56 -20.92 10.49
C GLN A 80 1.30 -21.06 11.34
N GLU A 81 0.58 -19.96 11.58
CA GLU A 81 -0.59 -19.92 12.45
C GLU A 81 -1.93 -19.98 11.67
N TYR A 82 -1.96 -19.44 10.43
CA TYR A 82 -3.17 -19.27 9.66
C TYR A 82 -3.11 -19.97 8.30
N PRO A 83 -4.11 -20.81 7.96
CA PRO A 83 -4.18 -21.46 6.65
C PRO A 83 -4.40 -20.45 5.50
N ARG A 84 -5.09 -19.34 5.79
CA ARG A 84 -5.37 -18.25 4.84
C ARG A 84 -4.66 -16.97 5.28
N VAL A 85 -3.70 -16.51 4.47
CA VAL A 85 -3.04 -15.21 4.67
C VAL A 85 -3.23 -14.37 3.41
N SER A 86 -3.90 -13.25 3.57
CA SER A 86 -4.07 -12.22 2.54
C SER A 86 -3.11 -11.05 2.78
N LEU A 87 -2.81 -10.32 1.71
CA LEU A 87 -2.00 -9.10 1.78
C LEU A 87 -2.86 -7.90 1.39
N LEU A 88 -2.68 -6.83 2.12
CA LEU A 88 -3.24 -5.53 1.78
C LEU A 88 -2.09 -4.53 1.70
N GLY A 89 -1.82 -4.02 0.51
CA GLY A 89 -0.82 -2.99 0.27
C GLY A 89 -1.46 -1.63 0.01
N PHE A 90 -0.81 -0.58 0.51
CA PHE A 90 -1.11 0.80 0.19
C PHE A 90 0.12 1.44 -0.47
N SER A 91 -0.09 2.10 -1.64
CA SER A 91 0.97 2.83 -2.34
C SER A 91 2.18 1.93 -2.63
N THR A 92 3.37 2.22 -2.10
CA THR A 92 4.58 1.38 -2.18
C THR A 92 4.36 0.00 -1.55
N GLY A 93 3.50 -0.11 -0.52
CA GLY A 93 3.11 -1.39 0.07
C GLY A 93 2.42 -2.33 -0.93
N CYS A 94 1.79 -1.81 -2.00
CA CYS A 94 1.26 -2.63 -3.09
C CYS A 94 2.37 -3.36 -3.85
N LEU A 95 3.51 -2.70 -4.08
CA LEU A 95 4.66 -3.32 -4.76
C LEU A 95 5.24 -4.48 -3.95
N LEU A 96 5.37 -4.28 -2.61
CA LEU A 96 5.83 -5.33 -1.70
C LEU A 96 4.85 -6.51 -1.66
N ALA A 97 3.53 -6.22 -1.64
CA ALA A 97 2.48 -7.25 -1.68
C ALA A 97 2.51 -8.06 -2.97
N LEU A 98 2.68 -7.39 -4.12
CA LEU A 98 2.77 -8.04 -5.43
C LEU A 98 4.04 -8.87 -5.54
N HIS A 99 5.20 -8.34 -5.13
CA HIS A 99 6.46 -9.08 -5.16
C HIS A 99 6.42 -10.33 -4.27
N LEU A 100 5.79 -10.24 -3.09
CA LEU A 100 5.60 -11.40 -2.23
C LEU A 100 4.63 -12.41 -2.85
N ALA A 101 3.53 -11.97 -3.45
CA ALA A 101 2.54 -12.85 -4.09
C ALA A 101 3.08 -13.54 -5.35
N PHE A 102 4.08 -12.97 -6.02
CA PHE A 102 4.81 -13.63 -7.11
C PHE A 102 5.63 -14.82 -6.59
N ALA A 103 6.26 -14.69 -5.42
CA ALA A 103 7.19 -15.68 -4.88
C ALA A 103 6.55 -16.69 -3.89
N HIS A 104 5.39 -16.34 -3.30
CA HIS A 104 4.78 -17.11 -2.22
C HIS A 104 3.26 -17.23 -2.40
N PRO A 105 2.62 -18.33 -1.91
CA PRO A 105 1.18 -18.52 -1.97
C PRO A 105 0.46 -17.53 -1.05
N VAL A 106 -0.36 -16.65 -1.66
CA VAL A 106 -1.19 -15.66 -0.98
C VAL A 106 -2.66 -15.97 -1.25
N HIS A 107 -3.54 -15.80 -0.24
CA HIS A 107 -4.95 -16.12 -0.38
C HIS A 107 -5.69 -15.09 -1.23
N LYS A 108 -5.54 -13.79 -0.93
CA LYS A 108 -6.10 -12.66 -1.68
C LYS A 108 -5.18 -11.45 -1.61
N LEU A 109 -5.27 -10.57 -2.62
CA LEU A 109 -4.56 -9.28 -2.66
C LEU A 109 -5.55 -8.13 -2.64
N VAL A 110 -5.28 -7.12 -1.82
CA VAL A 110 -5.92 -5.81 -1.88
C VAL A 110 -4.84 -4.76 -2.14
N LEU A 111 -5.03 -3.98 -3.20
CA LEU A 111 -4.08 -2.97 -3.66
C LEU A 111 -4.74 -1.60 -3.64
N LEU A 112 -4.30 -0.73 -2.73
CA LEU A 112 -4.85 0.59 -2.50
C LEU A 112 -3.90 1.65 -3.06
N ALA A 113 -4.32 2.41 -4.07
CA ALA A 113 -3.52 3.44 -4.75
C ALA A 113 -2.12 2.94 -5.14
N PRO A 114 -1.98 1.88 -5.99
CA PRO A 114 -0.72 1.23 -6.28
C PRO A 114 0.30 2.17 -6.93
N PHE A 115 1.52 2.22 -6.38
CA PHE A 115 2.60 3.10 -6.81
C PHE A 115 3.39 2.51 -7.98
N PHE A 116 3.00 2.79 -9.22
CA PHE A 116 3.74 2.39 -10.43
C PHE A 116 4.32 3.57 -11.22
N ALA A 117 3.90 4.79 -10.94
CA ALA A 117 4.51 6.02 -11.44
C ALA A 117 4.14 7.19 -10.53
N ILE A 118 5.02 8.19 -10.43
CA ILE A 118 4.73 9.46 -9.78
C ILE A 118 3.81 10.27 -10.70
N ARG A 119 2.80 10.92 -10.13
CA ARG A 119 1.91 11.78 -10.93
C ARG A 119 2.69 12.89 -11.60
N HIS A 120 2.57 12.96 -12.92
CA HIS A 120 3.14 14.05 -13.72
C HIS A 120 2.14 15.22 -13.76
N HIS A 121 2.60 16.38 -13.32
CA HIS A 121 1.82 17.61 -13.49
C HIS A 121 2.28 18.37 -14.74
N TRP A 122 1.35 18.94 -15.48
CA TRP A 122 1.58 19.63 -16.77
C TRP A 122 2.63 20.75 -16.72
N TYR A 123 2.89 21.31 -15.53
CA TYR A 123 3.90 22.35 -15.32
C TYR A 123 5.32 21.80 -15.08
N TYR A 124 5.50 20.48 -15.00
CA TYR A 124 6.83 19.87 -15.01
C TYR A 124 7.31 19.63 -16.45
N LEU A 125 8.48 20.16 -16.79
CA LEU A 125 9.08 20.00 -18.13
C LEU A 125 9.45 18.53 -18.43
N PHE A 126 9.82 17.77 -17.39
CA PHE A 126 10.16 16.35 -17.46
C PHE A 126 9.42 15.57 -16.39
N ARG A 127 9.35 14.24 -16.53
CA ARG A 127 8.78 13.37 -15.49
C ARG A 127 9.60 13.46 -14.21
N PRO A 128 8.99 13.38 -13.01
CA PRO A 128 9.71 13.46 -11.73
C PRO A 128 10.87 12.48 -11.63
N GLU A 129 10.74 11.27 -12.18
CA GLU A 129 11.78 10.24 -12.20
C GLU A 129 13.04 10.69 -12.95
N GLN A 130 12.90 11.50 -14.00
CA GLN A 130 14.04 12.03 -14.78
C GLN A 130 14.83 13.08 -13.99
N TYR A 131 14.15 13.91 -13.19
CA TYR A 131 14.82 14.84 -12.28
C TYR A 131 15.60 14.10 -11.18
N LEU A 132 15.02 13.03 -10.65
CA LEU A 132 15.68 12.20 -9.63
C LEU A 132 16.97 11.56 -10.16
N ASN A 133 16.98 11.18 -11.44
CA ASN A 133 18.16 10.58 -12.08
C ASN A 133 19.24 11.61 -12.46
N SER A 134 18.85 12.83 -12.82
CA SER A 134 19.80 13.84 -13.34
C SER A 134 20.33 14.80 -12.26
N LEU A 135 19.51 15.23 -11.31
CA LEU A 135 19.86 16.22 -10.27
C LEU A 135 19.86 15.64 -8.84
N GLY A 136 19.38 14.42 -8.67
CA GLY A 136 19.24 13.81 -7.36
C GLY A 136 20.57 13.48 -6.64
N TRP A 137 21.73 13.71 -7.26
CA TRP A 137 23.02 13.64 -6.56
C TRP A 137 23.32 14.90 -5.71
N LEU A 138 22.56 15.98 -5.95
CA LEU A 138 22.68 17.25 -5.20
C LEU A 138 21.69 17.34 -4.03
N LEU A 139 20.67 16.47 -4.00
CA LEU A 139 19.61 16.50 -3.00
C LEU A 139 19.63 15.19 -2.20
N GLU A 140 19.50 15.27 -0.89
CA GLU A 140 19.39 14.11 -0.01
C GLU A 140 17.91 13.75 0.24
N ASP A 141 17.04 14.78 0.27
CA ASP A 141 15.64 14.65 0.66
C ASP A 141 14.68 15.35 -0.32
N VAL A 142 13.48 14.81 -0.45
CA VAL A 142 12.33 15.46 -1.08
C VAL A 142 11.35 15.89 0.02
N PRO A 143 11.02 17.19 0.16
CA PRO A 143 10.11 17.65 1.19
C PRO A 143 8.68 17.17 0.92
N ARG A 144 7.95 16.83 2.00
CA ARG A 144 6.52 16.57 2.01
C ARG A 144 5.82 17.70 2.77
N PHE A 145 5.08 18.54 2.05
CA PHE A 145 4.46 19.73 2.65
C PHE A 145 3.18 19.42 3.43
N ARG A 146 2.44 18.40 3.03
CA ARG A 146 1.21 17.95 3.70
C ARG A 146 0.90 16.50 3.35
N LEU A 147 0.05 15.87 4.16
CA LEU A 147 -0.51 14.57 3.81
C LEU A 147 -1.58 14.73 2.71
N PRO A 148 -1.58 13.86 1.69
CA PRO A 148 -2.56 13.86 0.60
C PRO A 148 -3.89 13.25 1.06
N ILE A 149 -4.61 13.98 1.91
CA ILE A 149 -5.93 13.70 2.47
C ILE A 149 -6.79 14.95 2.27
N ARG A 150 -7.99 14.84 1.69
CA ARG A 150 -8.91 15.96 1.46
C ARG A 150 -9.71 16.32 2.70
N ASP A 151 -10.13 15.32 3.47
CA ASP A 151 -10.79 15.51 4.75
C ASP A 151 -9.82 16.25 5.71
N GLY A 152 -10.08 17.55 5.91
CA GLY A 152 -9.19 18.44 6.67
C GLY A 152 -9.04 18.05 8.13
N ASP A 153 -10.10 17.56 8.76
CA ASP A 153 -10.10 17.16 10.16
C ASP A 153 -9.30 15.87 10.34
N VAL A 154 -9.49 14.89 9.46
CA VAL A 154 -8.73 13.64 9.46
C VAL A 154 -7.27 13.88 9.13
N ARG A 155 -6.97 14.78 8.16
CA ARG A 155 -5.59 15.16 7.86
C ARG A 155 -4.88 15.73 9.08
N ALA A 156 -5.53 16.65 9.83
CA ALA A 156 -4.97 17.23 11.04
C ALA A 156 -4.72 16.18 12.15
N LEU A 157 -5.54 15.12 12.20
CA LEU A 157 -5.30 13.98 13.11
C LEU A 157 -4.12 13.13 12.64
N ALA A 158 -4.03 12.84 11.34
CA ALA A 158 -2.97 12.02 10.75
C ALA A 158 -1.59 12.71 10.85
N GLU A 159 -1.53 14.02 10.65
CA GLU A 159 -0.30 14.81 10.77
C GLU A 159 0.32 14.77 12.19
N LYS A 160 -0.49 14.54 13.24
CA LYS A 160 0.00 14.40 14.63
C LYS A 160 0.75 13.09 14.87
N VAL A 161 0.50 12.06 14.08
CA VAL A 161 1.09 10.72 14.23
C VAL A 161 2.06 10.36 13.10
N ALA A 162 2.05 11.12 12.01
CA ALA A 162 3.00 10.96 10.91
C ALA A 162 4.42 11.32 11.37
N TYR A 163 5.39 10.47 11.04
CA TYR A 163 6.75 10.62 11.55
C TYR A 163 7.62 11.57 10.73
N PHE A 164 7.39 11.67 9.39
CA PHE A 164 8.35 12.33 8.51
C PHE A 164 7.73 13.49 7.74
N HIS A 165 8.54 14.54 7.55
CA HIS A 165 8.23 15.70 6.70
C HIS A 165 9.05 15.70 5.40
N SER A 166 9.83 14.67 5.14
CA SER A 166 10.57 14.50 3.88
C SER A 166 10.73 13.01 3.56
N PHE A 167 11.04 12.73 2.29
CA PHE A 167 11.42 11.41 1.82
C PHE A 167 12.91 11.40 1.51
N HIS A 168 13.67 10.47 2.06
CA HIS A 168 15.08 10.30 1.69
C HIS A 168 15.19 9.75 0.26
N LEU A 169 16.03 10.37 -0.58
CA LEU A 169 16.14 10.00 -1.99
C LEU A 169 16.61 8.57 -2.22
N THR A 170 17.42 8.00 -1.33
CA THR A 170 17.75 6.57 -1.39
C THR A 170 16.51 5.69 -1.32
N ALA A 171 15.56 6.02 -0.44
CA ALA A 171 14.31 5.26 -0.31
C ALA A 171 13.40 5.45 -1.53
N VAL A 172 13.32 6.68 -2.07
CA VAL A 172 12.55 6.95 -3.30
C VAL A 172 13.12 6.17 -4.48
N ARG A 173 14.45 6.23 -4.71
CA ARG A 173 15.10 5.46 -5.78
C ARG A 173 14.90 3.96 -5.61
N SER A 174 15.00 3.48 -4.39
CA SER A 174 14.78 2.07 -4.08
C SER A 174 13.34 1.63 -4.37
N ALA A 175 12.34 2.49 -4.11
CA ALA A 175 10.96 2.23 -4.51
C ALA A 175 10.79 2.19 -6.04
N LEU A 176 11.49 3.05 -6.79
CA LEU A 176 11.50 3.01 -8.27
C LEU A 176 12.15 1.73 -8.81
N GLU A 177 13.24 1.26 -8.19
CA GLU A 177 13.85 -0.05 -8.52
C GLU A 177 12.85 -1.21 -8.32
N LEU A 178 12.06 -1.15 -7.25
CA LEU A 178 11.01 -2.15 -6.99
C LEU A 178 9.89 -2.11 -8.01
N ILE A 179 9.52 -0.92 -8.54
CA ILE A 179 8.55 -0.80 -9.65
C ILE A 179 9.01 -1.61 -10.85
N GLU A 180 10.25 -1.40 -11.30
CA GLU A 180 10.80 -2.11 -12.47
C GLU A 180 10.81 -3.63 -12.26
N ARG A 181 11.12 -4.08 -11.05
CA ARG A 181 11.08 -5.49 -10.68
C ARG A 181 9.66 -6.05 -10.80
N VAL A 182 8.69 -5.41 -10.14
CA VAL A 182 7.29 -5.86 -10.06
C VAL A 182 6.60 -5.81 -11.43
N ARG A 183 6.94 -4.84 -12.30
CA ARG A 183 6.42 -4.79 -13.68
C ARG A 183 6.66 -6.10 -14.43
N GLY A 184 7.81 -6.74 -14.25
CA GLY A 184 8.13 -8.03 -14.86
C GLY A 184 7.41 -9.24 -14.24
N GLU A 185 6.78 -9.07 -13.07
CA GLU A 185 6.20 -10.15 -12.28
C GLU A 185 4.67 -10.21 -12.35
N VAL A 186 3.99 -9.07 -12.60
CA VAL A 186 2.52 -8.93 -12.47
C VAL A 186 1.74 -9.91 -13.34
N ALA A 187 2.19 -10.22 -14.55
CA ALA A 187 1.53 -11.15 -15.45
C ALA A 187 1.49 -12.59 -14.93
N SER A 188 2.41 -12.94 -14.03
CA SER A 188 2.48 -14.27 -13.42
C SER A 188 1.67 -14.41 -12.13
N ILE A 189 1.12 -13.33 -11.60
CA ILE A 189 0.37 -13.32 -10.34
C ILE A 189 -1.09 -13.72 -10.62
N GLN A 190 -1.50 -14.89 -10.11
CA GLN A 190 -2.83 -15.47 -10.32
C GLN A 190 -3.79 -15.27 -9.12
N VAL A 191 -3.36 -14.56 -8.10
CA VAL A 191 -4.09 -14.36 -6.84
C VAL A 191 -5.33 -13.50 -7.05
N PRO A 192 -6.51 -13.85 -6.50
CA PRO A 192 -7.68 -12.97 -6.52
C PRO A 192 -7.34 -11.58 -5.99
N THR A 193 -7.62 -10.53 -6.77
CA THR A 193 -7.11 -9.18 -6.50
C THR A 193 -8.21 -8.12 -6.61
N LEU A 194 -8.29 -7.25 -5.57
CA LEU A 194 -9.06 -6.02 -5.55
C LEU A 194 -8.13 -4.82 -5.64
N ILE A 195 -8.37 -3.93 -6.59
CA ILE A 195 -7.66 -2.66 -6.76
C ILE A 195 -8.62 -1.51 -6.48
N LEU A 196 -8.23 -0.57 -5.62
CA LEU A 196 -8.96 0.68 -5.37
C LEU A 196 -8.03 1.87 -5.67
N GLN A 197 -8.49 2.79 -6.55
CA GLN A 197 -7.68 3.91 -7.00
C GLN A 197 -8.49 5.21 -6.99
N PRO A 198 -8.04 6.27 -6.29
CA PRO A 198 -8.59 7.60 -6.44
C PRO A 198 -8.28 8.19 -7.82
N ARG A 199 -9.29 8.70 -8.53
CA ARG A 199 -9.07 9.41 -9.82
C ARG A 199 -8.30 10.71 -9.64
N GLN A 200 -8.47 11.34 -8.49
CA GLN A 200 -7.88 12.62 -8.18
C GLN A 200 -6.63 12.49 -7.29
N ASP A 201 -5.98 11.32 -7.31
CA ASP A 201 -4.74 11.06 -6.61
C ASP A 201 -3.67 12.10 -7.01
N THR A 202 -3.09 12.79 -6.01
CA THR A 202 -2.08 13.83 -6.26
C THR A 202 -0.64 13.32 -6.18
N VAL A 203 -0.43 12.05 -5.82
CA VAL A 203 0.89 11.44 -5.60
C VAL A 203 1.26 10.46 -6.69
N VAL A 204 0.38 9.49 -6.98
CA VAL A 204 0.63 8.47 -8.01
C VAL A 204 -0.21 8.75 -9.25
N ASP A 205 0.29 8.30 -10.41
CA ASP A 205 -0.45 8.37 -11.68
C ASP A 205 -1.60 7.35 -11.66
N PRO A 206 -2.89 7.78 -11.64
CA PRO A 206 -4.03 6.88 -11.55
C PRO A 206 -4.13 5.89 -12.72
N GLU A 207 -3.68 6.26 -13.91
CA GLU A 207 -3.73 5.42 -15.11
C GLU A 207 -2.91 4.13 -14.95
N GLN A 208 -1.95 4.12 -14.03
CA GLN A 208 -1.17 2.93 -13.72
C GLN A 208 -2.00 1.85 -13.02
N ALA A 209 -3.09 2.20 -12.34
CA ALA A 209 -4.02 1.21 -11.79
C ALA A 209 -4.79 0.48 -12.90
N ALA A 210 -5.17 1.18 -13.97
CA ALA A 210 -5.79 0.57 -15.16
C ALA A 210 -4.79 -0.34 -15.90
N TRP A 211 -3.54 0.12 -16.08
CA TRP A 211 -2.47 -0.71 -16.62
C TRP A 211 -2.26 -1.99 -15.78
N LEU A 212 -2.13 -1.86 -14.46
CA LEU A 212 -1.97 -3.00 -13.54
C LEU A 212 -3.15 -3.98 -13.66
N TYR A 213 -4.38 -3.46 -13.71
CA TYR A 213 -5.57 -4.29 -13.89
C TYR A 213 -5.51 -5.09 -15.20
N GLN A 214 -5.03 -4.51 -16.28
CA GLN A 214 -4.90 -5.21 -17.57
C GLN A 214 -3.83 -6.29 -17.52
N GLU A 215 -2.64 -5.96 -17.02
CA GLU A 215 -1.46 -6.83 -17.03
C GLU A 215 -1.49 -7.95 -15.98
N LEU A 216 -2.22 -7.76 -14.88
CA LEU A 216 -2.27 -8.75 -13.80
C LEU A 216 -2.83 -10.08 -14.29
N GLY A 217 -2.11 -11.18 -14.06
CA GLY A 217 -2.47 -12.51 -14.54
C GLY A 217 -3.68 -13.16 -13.86
N SER A 218 -4.21 -12.57 -12.79
CA SER A 218 -5.39 -13.09 -12.06
C SER A 218 -6.65 -13.08 -12.93
N ALA A 219 -7.36 -14.22 -12.95
CA ALA A 219 -8.69 -14.32 -13.56
C ALA A 219 -9.78 -13.66 -12.69
N GLN A 220 -9.57 -13.55 -11.38
CA GLN A 220 -10.47 -12.92 -10.43
C GLN A 220 -9.89 -11.59 -9.98
N LYS A 221 -10.13 -10.53 -10.74
CA LYS A 221 -9.63 -9.19 -10.45
C LYS A 221 -10.71 -8.14 -10.66
N SER A 222 -10.69 -7.10 -9.83
CA SER A 222 -11.57 -5.93 -9.96
C SER A 222 -10.81 -4.64 -9.70
N LEU A 223 -11.20 -3.58 -10.40
CA LEU A 223 -10.70 -2.22 -10.23
C LEU A 223 -11.89 -1.29 -9.95
N HIS A 224 -11.85 -0.60 -8.83
CA HIS A 224 -12.85 0.41 -8.46
C HIS A 224 -12.21 1.78 -8.32
N TRP A 225 -12.84 2.75 -8.92
CA TRP A 225 -12.42 4.14 -8.88
C TRP A 225 -13.13 4.88 -7.75
N LEU A 226 -12.37 5.77 -7.08
CA LEU A 226 -12.90 6.71 -6.08
C LEU A 226 -12.85 8.12 -6.67
N GLU A 227 -13.95 8.87 -6.57
CA GLU A 227 -14.11 10.14 -7.27
C GLU A 227 -13.67 11.35 -6.43
N HIS A 228 -13.73 11.23 -5.10
CA HIS A 228 -13.60 12.37 -4.19
C HIS A 228 -12.39 12.29 -3.24
N SER A 229 -11.70 11.16 -3.17
CA SER A 229 -10.54 10.97 -2.29
C SER A 229 -9.24 11.36 -2.98
N ASP A 230 -8.23 11.70 -2.18
CA ASP A 230 -6.83 11.81 -2.57
C ASP A 230 -6.08 10.50 -2.24
N HIS A 231 -4.77 10.49 -2.26
CA HIS A 231 -3.90 9.32 -2.19
C HIS A 231 -4.14 8.42 -0.97
N ILE A 232 -4.22 9.00 0.25
CA ILE A 232 -4.44 8.21 1.49
C ILE A 232 -5.94 7.90 1.65
N LEU A 233 -6.49 7.11 0.74
CA LEU A 233 -7.92 6.82 0.61
C LEU A 233 -8.55 6.17 1.85
N THR A 234 -7.78 5.53 2.71
CA THR A 234 -8.22 4.92 3.97
C THR A 234 -8.50 5.93 5.08
N LEU A 235 -8.03 7.17 4.91
CA LEU A 235 -8.22 8.29 5.83
C LEU A 235 -8.97 9.46 5.18
N ASP A 236 -9.54 9.27 3.97
CA ASP A 236 -10.15 10.36 3.23
C ASP A 236 -11.68 10.24 3.13
N CYS A 237 -12.29 11.09 2.31
CA CYS A 237 -13.74 11.31 2.21
C CYS A 237 -14.52 10.02 1.92
N GLU A 238 -13.98 9.10 1.12
CA GLU A 238 -14.65 7.84 0.74
C GLU A 238 -14.16 6.62 1.53
N ARG A 239 -13.50 6.81 2.69
CA ARG A 239 -12.94 5.70 3.51
C ARG A 239 -13.97 4.62 3.86
N GLU A 240 -15.22 4.98 4.14
CA GLU A 240 -16.25 3.99 4.47
C GLU A 240 -16.58 3.08 3.26
N THR A 241 -16.60 3.64 2.05
CA THR A 241 -16.73 2.86 0.81
C THR A 241 -15.53 1.92 0.62
N VAL A 242 -14.31 2.42 0.86
CA VAL A 242 -13.08 1.60 0.82
C VAL A 242 -13.19 0.44 1.82
N PHE A 243 -13.57 0.72 3.06
CA PHE A 243 -13.69 -0.29 4.11
C PHE A 243 -14.73 -1.35 3.75
N ALA A 244 -15.90 -0.94 3.25
CA ALA A 244 -16.97 -1.85 2.87
C ALA A 244 -16.51 -2.80 1.74
N GLN A 245 -15.86 -2.27 0.69
CA GLN A 245 -15.37 -3.07 -0.45
C GLN A 245 -14.26 -4.04 -0.03
N VAL A 246 -13.30 -3.58 0.77
CA VAL A 246 -12.20 -4.42 1.25
C VAL A 246 -12.71 -5.52 2.18
N CYS A 247 -13.59 -5.19 3.13
CA CYS A 247 -14.20 -6.18 4.03
C CYS A 247 -15.00 -7.23 3.23
N ALA A 248 -15.86 -6.80 2.30
CA ALA A 248 -16.63 -7.71 1.46
C ALA A 248 -15.71 -8.65 0.66
N PHE A 249 -14.68 -8.11 0.02
CA PHE A 249 -13.74 -8.91 -0.77
C PHE A 249 -12.97 -9.92 0.08
N LEU A 250 -12.44 -9.54 1.24
CA LEU A 250 -11.64 -10.42 2.08
C LEU A 250 -12.47 -11.48 2.83
N THR A 251 -13.75 -11.20 3.14
CA THR A 251 -14.62 -12.12 3.90
C THR A 251 -15.43 -13.08 3.04
N GLN A 252 -15.64 -12.78 1.76
CA GLN A 252 -16.29 -13.71 0.82
C GLN A 252 -15.35 -14.87 0.49
N ASP A 253 -15.86 -16.09 0.46
CA ASP A 253 -15.09 -17.20 -0.08
C ASP A 253 -14.95 -17.03 -1.61
N PRO A 254 -13.79 -17.39 -2.20
CA PRO A 254 -13.64 -17.33 -3.64
C PRO A 254 -14.68 -18.22 -4.31
N VAL A 255 -15.38 -17.69 -5.33
CA VAL A 255 -16.29 -18.49 -6.14
C VAL A 255 -15.47 -19.60 -6.80
N PRO A 256 -15.86 -20.89 -6.65
CA PRO A 256 -15.12 -21.97 -7.29
C PRO A 256 -15.02 -21.73 -8.79
N ALA A 257 -13.83 -21.84 -9.35
CA ALA A 257 -13.63 -21.79 -10.79
C ALA A 257 -14.38 -22.97 -11.42
N GLY A 258 -15.58 -22.73 -11.99
CA GLY A 258 -16.34 -23.78 -12.67
C GLY A 258 -17.87 -23.71 -12.59
N SER A 259 -18.45 -22.60 -12.13
CA SER A 259 -19.93 -22.42 -12.15
C SER A 259 -20.34 -21.32 -13.15
N ALA A 260 -20.00 -21.47 -14.42
CA ALA A 260 -20.57 -20.71 -15.53
C ALA A 260 -20.87 -21.67 -16.69
#